data_8d8666bc267176449076ebda583ba9ff
#
_entry.id   8d8666bc267176449076ebda583ba9ff
#
_cell.length_a   1.000
_cell.length_b   1.000
_cell.length_c   1.000
_cell.angle_alpha   90.00
_cell.angle_beta   90.00
_cell.angle_gamma   90.00
#
_symmetry.space_group_name_H-M   'P 1'
#
loop_
_entity.id
_entity.type
_entity.pdbx_description
1 polymer ?
#
loop_
_entity_poly.entity_id
_entity_poly.type
_entity_poly.pdbx_seq_one_letter_code
_entity_poly.pdbx_strand_id
1 'polypeptide(L)'
;GAHSLYIDSNGSVWSVGDNTSSQLALQNAGDKINVAQMIGAEPTILVKEREILAKIDKQQNIGNIIDIKGSFNLFSSADAAATYSQEFDVWDSNVATVDSNGTVTGKTVGQTYAQIKIKDSTDNVINTLYVLVSVVPDKDEYVTYPMVEAGQTFTVALKANGTVWSWGNNASGQLGLGYTGGMETEPRKVMSNIKKIAVGDNFVMALDFDGHLWTWGVNNYGQLGQGLVTSVQLNTPQMIQSFVNNGLLVTDISVGGSGVDEFALAITDTMDVYGWGKNYNGQIKSGSAGYILSPIYTGVSRAIAIAGGRNATSYSLAESGRVYAWGYNGSIEHGTSKLSTSVVAKSQVSIDDKVVAIAAGYGSGFAITENKETYVWGKGVDSQLGVVNSDGLPRKNNNIDNVIRISGARSTFAIKENGKELLATGKNDYGMLGVGSTNLSE
;
A
#
# COMPACT_ATOMS: atom_id res chain seq x y z
N GLY A 1 -22.12 32.71 17.97
CA GLY A 1 -21.62 32.14 19.20
C GLY A 1 -20.28 32.76 19.58
N ALA A 2 -19.86 32.59 20.80
CA ALA A 2 -18.61 33.16 21.32
C ALA A 2 -17.37 32.28 21.02
N HIS A 3 -17.54 31.26 20.17
CA HIS A 3 -16.46 30.37 19.72
C HIS A 3 -16.53 30.11 18.22
N SER A 4 -15.40 29.71 17.66
CA SER A 4 -15.25 29.35 16.26
C SER A 4 -14.56 27.99 16.14
N LEU A 5 -14.98 27.25 15.11
CA LEU A 5 -14.38 25.99 14.70
C LEU A 5 -13.96 26.10 13.26
N TYR A 6 -12.83 25.50 12.90
CA TYR A 6 -12.45 25.35 11.50
C TYR A 6 -11.71 24.01 11.28
N ILE A 7 -11.70 23.57 10.05
CA ILE A 7 -10.98 22.35 9.61
C ILE A 7 -9.86 22.82 8.69
N ASP A 8 -8.65 22.39 8.99
CA ASP A 8 -7.50 22.66 8.12
C ASP A 8 -7.42 21.70 6.91
N SER A 9 -6.47 21.93 6.04
CA SER A 9 -6.28 21.13 4.82
C SER A 9 -5.94 19.67 5.10
N ASN A 10 -5.56 19.32 6.34
CA ASN A 10 -5.23 17.96 6.77
C ASN A 10 -6.44 17.25 7.41
N GLY A 11 -7.59 17.91 7.49
CA GLY A 11 -8.80 17.40 8.12
C GLY A 11 -8.82 17.53 9.65
N SER A 12 -7.86 18.23 10.24
CA SER A 12 -7.81 18.48 11.67
C SER A 12 -8.81 19.57 12.06
N VAL A 13 -9.55 19.37 13.15
CA VAL A 13 -10.55 20.32 13.65
C VAL A 13 -9.88 21.22 14.71
N TRP A 14 -10.02 22.52 14.51
CA TRP A 14 -9.47 23.54 15.41
C TRP A 14 -10.58 24.33 16.07
N SER A 15 -10.34 24.76 17.28
CA SER A 15 -11.32 25.56 18.04
C SER A 15 -10.67 26.74 18.72
N VAL A 16 -11.42 27.84 18.83
CA VAL A 16 -10.99 29.06 19.51
C VAL A 16 -12.20 29.80 20.09
N GLY A 17 -12.07 30.45 21.21
CA GLY A 17 -13.08 31.28 21.83
C GLY A 17 -13.53 30.79 23.21
N ASP A 18 -14.84 30.96 23.50
CA ASP A 18 -15.44 30.59 24.78
C ASP A 18 -15.49 29.07 24.97
N ASN A 19 -15.05 28.59 26.13
CA ASN A 19 -15.08 27.17 26.52
C ASN A 19 -15.78 26.95 27.88
N THR A 20 -16.51 27.91 28.37
CA THR A 20 -17.15 27.86 29.70
C THR A 20 -18.16 26.70 29.87
N SER A 21 -18.63 26.15 28.77
CA SER A 21 -19.53 24.98 28.73
C SER A 21 -18.87 23.78 28.01
N SER A 22 -17.55 23.72 27.96
CA SER A 22 -16.77 22.68 27.24
C SER A 22 -17.10 22.57 25.75
N GLN A 23 -17.60 23.63 25.12
CA GLN A 23 -18.03 23.66 23.73
C GLN A 23 -16.89 23.56 22.72
N LEU A 24 -15.65 23.68 23.16
CA LEU A 24 -14.47 23.49 22.33
C LEU A 24 -13.91 22.05 22.34
N ALA A 25 -14.56 21.16 23.12
CA ALA A 25 -14.17 19.75 23.27
C ALA A 25 -12.71 19.56 23.75
N LEU A 26 -12.16 20.55 24.48
CA LEU A 26 -10.81 20.54 25.02
C LEU A 26 -10.86 20.24 26.53
N GLN A 27 -10.25 19.14 26.96
CA GLN A 27 -10.14 18.80 28.37
C GLN A 27 -9.14 19.75 29.06
N ASN A 28 -9.51 20.26 30.23
CA ASN A 28 -8.67 21.13 31.07
C ASN A 28 -8.26 22.47 30.41
N ALA A 29 -8.88 22.88 29.32
CA ALA A 29 -8.68 24.24 28.81
C ALA A 29 -9.47 25.24 29.66
N GLY A 30 -8.89 26.41 29.90
CA GLY A 30 -9.54 27.51 30.64
C GLY A 30 -10.82 28.00 29.94
N ASP A 31 -11.57 28.89 30.61
CA ASP A 31 -12.88 29.39 30.14
C ASP A 31 -12.83 30.13 28.81
N LYS A 32 -11.67 30.58 28.37
CA LYS A 32 -11.46 31.29 27.09
C LYS A 32 -10.19 30.86 26.40
N ILE A 33 -10.31 30.52 25.12
CA ILE A 33 -9.21 30.16 24.25
C ILE A 33 -9.00 31.26 23.23
N ASN A 34 -7.92 31.99 23.36
CA ASN A 34 -7.59 33.14 22.50
C ASN A 34 -6.77 32.73 21.24
N VAL A 35 -6.24 31.51 21.23
CA VAL A 35 -5.52 30.93 20.09
C VAL A 35 -6.23 29.65 19.70
N ALA A 36 -6.41 29.43 18.41
CA ALA A 36 -7.06 28.22 17.92
C ALA A 36 -6.34 26.96 18.41
N GLN A 37 -7.10 26.03 18.95
CA GLN A 37 -6.61 24.74 19.42
C GLN A 37 -7.27 23.62 18.63
N MET A 38 -6.51 22.56 18.36
CA MET A 38 -7.00 21.39 17.64
C MET A 38 -7.84 20.51 18.57
N ILE A 39 -9.02 20.11 18.11
CA ILE A 39 -9.94 19.25 18.87
C ILE A 39 -9.59 17.80 18.60
N GLY A 40 -9.25 17.06 19.66
CA GLY A 40 -9.10 15.61 19.63
C GLY A 40 -8.02 15.10 18.66
N ALA A 41 -7.02 15.95 18.36
CA ALA A 41 -5.96 15.53 17.45
C ALA A 41 -4.91 14.72 18.18
N GLU A 42 -4.83 13.48 17.79
CA GLU A 42 -3.56 12.76 17.95
C GLU A 42 -2.50 13.41 17.04
N PRO A 43 -1.22 13.44 17.45
CA PRO A 43 -0.16 13.98 16.62
C PRO A 43 -0.16 13.28 15.25
N THR A 44 -0.11 14.04 14.18
CA THR A 44 0.06 13.47 12.85
C THR A 44 1.50 13.01 12.71
N ILE A 45 1.69 11.70 12.67
CA ILE A 45 2.99 11.09 12.51
C ILE A 45 3.18 10.79 11.03
N LEU A 46 4.07 11.52 10.38
CA LEU A 46 4.45 11.25 9.00
C LEU A 46 5.59 10.24 8.98
N VAL A 47 5.34 9.09 8.41
CA VAL A 47 6.39 8.12 8.09
C VAL A 47 6.79 8.33 6.63
N LYS A 48 8.02 8.78 6.42
CA LYS A 48 8.55 9.08 5.09
C LYS A 48 8.74 7.83 4.25
N GLU A 49 9.09 6.71 4.89
CA GLU A 49 9.29 5.44 4.22
C GLU A 49 8.63 4.31 5.03
N ARG A 50 7.89 3.44 4.35
CA ARG A 50 7.21 2.28 4.95
C ARG A 50 7.97 0.98 4.77
N GLU A 51 8.97 0.99 3.91
CA GLU A 51 9.90 -0.10 3.70
C GLU A 51 11.32 0.45 3.71
N ILE A 52 12.19 -0.15 4.49
CA ILE A 52 13.61 0.18 4.53
C ILE A 52 14.44 -1.01 4.10
N LEU A 53 15.52 -0.71 3.38
CA LEU A 53 16.51 -1.70 2.98
C LEU A 53 17.66 -1.66 3.99
N ALA A 54 17.83 -2.74 4.76
CA ALA A 54 18.97 -2.94 5.64
C ALA A 54 19.97 -3.91 5.00
N LYS A 55 21.27 -3.70 5.24
CA LYS A 55 22.30 -4.65 4.82
C LYS A 55 22.77 -5.46 6.02
N ILE A 56 23.20 -6.70 5.80
CA ILE A 56 23.77 -7.56 6.85
C ILE A 56 24.93 -6.83 7.50
N ASP A 57 24.98 -6.83 8.83
CA ASP A 57 25.99 -6.20 9.69
C ASP A 57 26.17 -4.68 9.48
N LYS A 58 25.29 -4.03 8.73
CA LYS A 58 25.22 -2.56 8.61
C LYS A 58 24.10 -1.99 9.46
N GLN A 59 24.32 -0.79 9.96
CA GLN A 59 23.36 -0.05 10.78
C GLN A 59 22.62 1.00 9.96
N GLN A 60 21.31 1.05 10.15
CA GLN A 60 20.44 2.07 9.58
C GLN A 60 19.49 2.59 10.64
N ASN A 61 19.45 3.91 10.84
CA ASN A 61 18.59 4.53 11.83
C ASN A 61 17.19 4.76 11.25
N ILE A 62 16.18 4.07 11.80
CA ILE A 62 14.77 4.23 11.39
C ILE A 62 14.06 5.36 12.12
N GLY A 63 14.64 5.92 13.19
CA GLY A 63 14.08 7.10 13.85
C GLY A 63 14.00 8.33 12.95
N ASN A 64 14.89 8.42 11.94
CA ASN A 64 14.92 9.54 11.00
C ASN A 64 13.83 9.50 9.93
N ILE A 65 13.14 8.37 9.74
CA ILE A 65 12.02 8.26 8.77
C ILE A 65 10.69 8.70 9.36
N ILE A 66 10.66 9.01 10.66
CA ILE A 66 9.46 9.43 11.37
C ILE A 66 9.52 10.92 11.59
N ASP A 67 8.56 11.63 11.04
CA ASP A 67 8.35 13.05 11.30
C ASP A 67 7.07 13.20 12.14
N ILE A 68 7.21 13.57 13.42
CA ILE A 68 6.08 13.84 14.29
C ILE A 68 5.67 15.30 14.06
N LYS A 69 4.71 15.50 13.15
CA LYS A 69 4.08 16.82 12.97
C LYS A 69 2.98 16.98 13.99
N GLY A 70 3.11 17.95 14.85
CA GLY A 70 2.07 18.28 15.82
C GLY A 70 2.51 18.35 17.27
N SER A 71 3.80 18.51 17.55
CA SER A 71 4.22 19.08 18.83
C SER A 71 3.78 20.55 18.87
N PHE A 72 2.46 20.77 19.07
CA PHE A 72 1.92 22.10 19.16
C PHE A 72 2.23 22.66 20.54
N ASN A 73 3.16 23.59 20.61
CA ASN A 73 3.24 24.57 21.70
C ASN A 73 2.01 25.50 21.66
N LEU A 74 0.84 24.97 21.95
CA LEU A 74 -0.39 25.76 22.04
C LEU A 74 -0.72 26.21 23.45
N PHE A 75 0.13 25.85 24.42
CA PHE A 75 -0.06 26.26 25.82
C PHE A 75 0.90 27.39 26.15
N SER A 76 0.33 28.50 26.59
CA SER A 76 1.06 29.60 27.16
C SER A 76 1.95 29.09 28.29
N SER A 77 3.24 29.22 28.11
CA SER A 77 4.32 29.43 29.11
C SER A 77 4.53 28.51 30.31
N ALA A 78 3.73 27.49 30.58
CA ALA A 78 3.93 26.70 31.79
C ALA A 78 3.78 25.18 31.66
N ASP A 79 3.03 24.68 30.65
CA ASP A 79 2.92 23.25 30.45
C ASP A 79 3.84 22.83 29.31
N ALA A 80 4.90 22.14 29.69
CA ALA A 80 5.92 21.64 28.79
C ALA A 80 5.31 21.04 27.52
N ALA A 81 5.91 21.40 26.37
CA ALA A 81 5.69 20.72 25.11
C ALA A 81 5.53 19.22 25.37
N ALA A 82 4.42 18.63 24.90
CA ALA A 82 4.21 17.19 25.04
C ALA A 82 5.42 16.49 24.44
N THR A 83 6.27 15.92 25.28
CA THR A 83 7.50 15.26 24.86
C THR A 83 7.10 13.85 24.51
N TYR A 84 7.09 13.54 23.22
CA TYR A 84 6.87 12.17 22.77
C TYR A 84 8.17 11.39 22.80
N SER A 85 8.11 10.14 23.26
CA SER A 85 9.21 9.18 23.20
C SER A 85 8.88 8.06 22.20
N GLN A 86 9.92 7.37 21.76
CA GLN A 86 9.80 6.25 20.84
C GLN A 86 10.40 5.00 21.48
N GLU A 87 9.68 3.88 21.37
CA GLU A 87 10.17 2.55 21.73
C GLU A 87 10.18 1.68 20.48
N PHE A 88 11.25 0.93 20.27
CA PHE A 88 11.48 0.14 19.07
C PHE A 88 11.54 -1.34 19.37
N ASP A 89 10.96 -2.16 18.49
CA ASP A 89 11.04 -3.61 18.51
C ASP A 89 10.97 -4.16 17.07
N VAL A 90 11.23 -5.44 16.88
CA VAL A 90 11.09 -6.16 15.60
C VAL A 90 10.34 -7.46 15.77
N TRP A 91 9.59 -7.88 14.75
CA TRP A 91 8.84 -9.13 14.80
C TRP A 91 9.75 -10.36 14.82
N ASP A 92 10.83 -10.37 14.01
CA ASP A 92 11.81 -11.46 13.98
C ASP A 92 13.23 -10.94 14.20
N SER A 93 13.74 -11.18 15.41
CA SER A 93 15.08 -10.80 15.82
C SER A 93 16.21 -11.63 15.18
N ASN A 94 15.88 -12.69 14.43
CA ASN A 94 16.85 -13.43 13.63
C ASN A 94 17.09 -12.74 12.28
N VAL A 95 16.13 -12.00 11.75
CA VAL A 95 16.25 -11.24 10.50
C VAL A 95 16.96 -9.92 10.74
N ALA A 96 16.50 -9.16 11.74
CA ALA A 96 17.11 -7.88 12.13
C ALA A 96 16.96 -7.63 13.63
N THR A 97 17.75 -6.73 14.17
CA THR A 97 17.55 -6.15 15.51
C THR A 97 17.42 -4.64 15.41
N VAL A 98 16.76 -4.05 16.39
CA VAL A 98 16.68 -2.59 16.56
C VAL A 98 17.11 -2.22 17.99
N ASP A 99 17.89 -1.17 18.15
CA ASP A 99 18.27 -0.66 19.46
C ASP A 99 17.29 0.44 19.97
N SER A 100 17.50 0.90 21.18
CA SER A 100 16.68 1.94 21.83
C SER A 100 16.72 3.30 21.11
N ASN A 101 17.67 3.50 20.19
CA ASN A 101 17.80 4.73 19.39
C ASN A 101 17.16 4.57 18.01
N GLY A 102 16.53 3.43 17.73
CA GLY A 102 15.94 3.11 16.43
C GLY A 102 16.99 2.72 15.38
N THR A 103 18.17 2.25 15.79
CA THR A 103 19.19 1.75 14.85
C THR A 103 18.92 0.29 14.53
N VAL A 104 18.57 0.02 13.30
CA VAL A 104 18.35 -1.34 12.78
C VAL A 104 19.66 -1.95 12.31
N THR A 105 19.92 -3.19 12.71
CA THR A 105 21.04 -4.00 12.21
C THR A 105 20.50 -5.27 11.56
N GLY A 106 20.76 -5.45 10.26
CA GLY A 106 20.41 -6.66 9.52
C GLY A 106 21.29 -7.84 9.95
N LYS A 107 20.69 -9.01 10.19
CA LYS A 107 21.39 -10.24 10.60
C LYS A 107 21.39 -11.31 9.53
N THR A 108 20.24 -11.61 8.97
CA THR A 108 20.07 -12.60 7.90
C THR A 108 19.20 -12.05 6.79
N VAL A 109 19.45 -12.50 5.56
CA VAL A 109 18.60 -12.12 4.41
C VAL A 109 17.18 -12.56 4.65
N GLY A 110 16.24 -11.63 4.50
CA GLY A 110 14.82 -11.86 4.77
C GLY A 110 14.07 -10.55 5.00
N GLN A 111 12.87 -10.67 5.52
CA GLN A 111 12.01 -9.53 5.84
C GLN A 111 11.39 -9.69 7.23
N THR A 112 11.23 -8.57 7.92
CA THR A 112 10.53 -8.47 9.21
C THR A 112 9.89 -7.10 9.32
N TYR A 113 8.95 -6.92 10.26
CA TYR A 113 8.45 -5.58 10.59
C TYR A 113 9.18 -5.01 11.79
N ALA A 114 9.68 -3.79 11.68
CA ALA A 114 10.02 -2.98 12.83
C ALA A 114 8.74 -2.33 13.37
N GLN A 115 8.55 -2.42 14.68
CA GLN A 115 7.46 -1.80 15.43
C GLN A 115 8.01 -0.57 16.15
N ILE A 116 7.32 0.56 16.00
CA ILE A 116 7.71 1.82 16.63
C ILE A 116 6.53 2.32 17.44
N LYS A 117 6.61 2.20 18.76
CA LYS A 117 5.60 2.70 19.67
C LYS A 117 5.90 4.16 19.98
N ILE A 118 4.93 5.03 19.75
CA ILE A 118 4.98 6.45 20.12
C ILE A 118 4.26 6.59 21.44
N LYS A 119 4.95 7.16 22.44
CA LYS A 119 4.44 7.33 23.79
C LYS A 119 4.34 8.81 24.15
N ASP A 120 3.34 9.14 24.96
CA ASP A 120 3.17 10.47 25.53
C ASP A 120 4.12 10.69 26.76
N SER A 121 4.05 11.86 27.36
CA SER A 121 4.84 12.23 28.56
C SER A 121 4.51 11.38 29.79
N THR A 122 3.43 10.62 29.78
CA THR A 122 2.99 9.71 30.85
C THR A 122 3.29 8.25 30.56
N ASP A 123 4.10 7.99 29.51
CA ASP A 123 4.52 6.66 29.04
C ASP A 123 3.38 5.80 28.44
N ASN A 124 2.21 6.40 28.12
CA ASN A 124 1.15 5.71 27.43
C ASN A 124 1.45 5.65 25.93
N VAL A 125 1.25 4.46 25.34
CA VAL A 125 1.35 4.29 23.88
C VAL A 125 0.15 4.96 23.21
N ILE A 126 0.40 6.03 22.47
CA ILE A 126 -0.61 6.77 21.72
C ILE A 126 -0.75 6.31 20.27
N ASN A 127 0.33 5.76 19.71
CA ASN A 127 0.32 5.14 18.37
C ASN A 127 1.43 4.11 18.26
N THR A 128 1.23 3.15 17.36
CA THR A 128 2.24 2.16 16.96
C THR A 128 2.34 2.13 15.46
N LEU A 129 3.53 2.28 14.92
CA LEU A 129 3.81 2.24 13.49
C LEU A 129 4.54 0.94 13.14
N TYR A 130 4.34 0.48 11.93
CA TYR A 130 4.99 -0.71 11.39
C TYR A 130 5.69 -0.34 10.10
N VAL A 131 6.99 -0.67 10.02
CA VAL A 131 7.85 -0.43 8.87
C VAL A 131 8.44 -1.76 8.42
N LEU A 132 8.27 -2.11 7.16
CA LEU A 132 8.85 -3.33 6.61
C LEU A 132 10.37 -3.17 6.49
N VAL A 133 11.11 -4.04 7.16
CA VAL A 133 12.57 -4.13 7.08
C VAL A 133 12.93 -5.26 6.13
N SER A 134 13.54 -4.93 5.01
CA SER A 134 14.06 -5.88 4.02
C SER A 134 15.57 -5.98 4.16
N VAL A 135 16.08 -7.12 4.61
CA VAL A 135 17.52 -7.35 4.80
C VAL A 135 18.10 -8.05 3.57
N VAL A 136 19.16 -7.47 3.00
CA VAL A 136 19.90 -7.98 1.85
C VAL A 136 21.37 -8.18 2.20
N PRO A 137 22.14 -8.98 1.39
CA PRO A 137 23.59 -9.09 1.56
C PRO A 137 24.28 -7.72 1.53
N ASP A 138 25.37 -7.57 2.28
CA ASP A 138 26.19 -6.34 2.26
C ASP A 138 27.03 -6.29 0.98
N LYS A 139 26.39 -5.87 -0.09
CA LYS A 139 27.04 -5.60 -1.39
C LYS A 139 26.55 -4.25 -1.90
N ASP A 140 27.42 -3.46 -2.48
CA ASP A 140 27.08 -2.13 -3.00
C ASP A 140 26.03 -2.17 -4.12
N GLU A 141 25.98 -3.28 -4.86
CA GLU A 141 25.00 -3.52 -5.91
C GLU A 141 23.57 -3.77 -5.39
N TYR A 142 23.36 -4.04 -4.09
CA TYR A 142 22.05 -4.26 -3.51
C TYR A 142 21.48 -2.91 -3.02
N VAL A 143 20.65 -2.30 -3.85
CA VAL A 143 20.00 -1.01 -3.60
C VAL A 143 18.50 -1.11 -3.39
N THR A 144 17.89 -2.26 -3.76
CA THR A 144 16.46 -2.54 -3.52
C THR A 144 16.23 -4.02 -3.23
N TYR A 145 15.05 -4.35 -2.69
CA TYR A 145 14.63 -5.74 -2.54
C TYR A 145 14.16 -6.28 -3.90
N PRO A 146 14.68 -7.43 -4.36
CA PRO A 146 14.33 -7.95 -5.68
C PRO A 146 12.85 -8.36 -5.74
N MET A 147 12.22 -8.13 -6.90
CA MET A 147 10.82 -8.45 -7.16
C MET A 147 10.68 -9.17 -8.48
N VAL A 148 9.64 -10.00 -8.61
CA VAL A 148 9.18 -10.56 -9.87
C VAL A 148 7.66 -10.46 -9.94
N GLU A 149 7.15 -9.97 -11.07
CA GLU A 149 5.73 -9.77 -11.32
C GLU A 149 5.36 -10.36 -12.68
N ALA A 150 4.17 -10.95 -12.75
CA ALA A 150 3.67 -11.57 -13.98
C ALA A 150 2.52 -10.77 -14.58
N GLY A 151 2.65 -10.41 -15.86
CA GLY A 151 1.54 -10.01 -16.71
C GLY A 151 0.78 -11.23 -17.25
N GLN A 152 -0.12 -11.01 -18.22
CA GLN A 152 -0.91 -12.11 -18.80
C GLN A 152 -0.04 -13.13 -19.54
N THR A 153 0.95 -12.67 -20.30
CA THR A 153 1.80 -13.50 -21.16
C THR A 153 3.28 -13.07 -21.15
N PHE A 154 3.70 -12.31 -20.17
CA PHE A 154 5.05 -11.81 -20.01
C PHE A 154 5.41 -11.69 -18.51
N THR A 155 6.68 -11.53 -18.25
CA THR A 155 7.22 -11.39 -16.88
C THR A 155 8.14 -10.18 -16.80
N VAL A 156 8.11 -9.50 -15.67
CA VAL A 156 9.03 -8.40 -15.34
C VAL A 156 9.73 -8.72 -14.02
N ALA A 157 11.04 -8.55 -13.98
CA ALA A 157 11.85 -8.72 -12.78
C ALA A 157 12.62 -7.44 -12.46
N LEU A 158 12.59 -7.06 -11.20
CA LEU A 158 13.44 -6.04 -10.60
C LEU A 158 14.57 -6.75 -9.86
N LYS A 159 15.80 -6.54 -10.29
CA LYS A 159 16.97 -7.08 -9.59
C LYS A 159 17.35 -6.18 -8.40
N ALA A 160 18.07 -6.74 -7.45
CA ALA A 160 18.52 -6.03 -6.24
C ALA A 160 19.38 -4.78 -6.55
N ASN A 161 19.98 -4.70 -7.72
CA ASN A 161 20.74 -3.53 -8.19
C ASN A 161 19.88 -2.45 -8.87
N GLY A 162 18.56 -2.49 -8.72
CA GLY A 162 17.62 -1.51 -9.28
C GLY A 162 17.43 -1.62 -10.80
N THR A 163 17.87 -2.70 -11.45
CA THR A 163 17.65 -2.91 -12.89
C THR A 163 16.40 -3.72 -13.15
N VAL A 164 15.55 -3.25 -14.09
CA VAL A 164 14.35 -3.92 -14.56
C VAL A 164 14.66 -4.74 -15.81
N TRP A 165 14.15 -5.96 -15.84
CA TRP A 165 14.29 -6.93 -16.92
C TRP A 165 12.91 -7.48 -17.28
N SER A 166 12.68 -7.76 -18.56
CA SER A 166 11.42 -8.30 -19.06
C SER A 166 11.64 -9.40 -20.10
N TRP A 167 10.70 -10.35 -20.19
CA TRP A 167 10.68 -11.41 -21.19
C TRP A 167 9.26 -11.95 -21.39
N GLY A 168 9.06 -12.73 -22.46
CA GLY A 168 7.77 -13.26 -22.88
C GLY A 168 7.23 -12.54 -24.09
N ASN A 169 5.91 -12.45 -24.21
CA ASN A 169 5.21 -11.83 -25.35
C ASN A 169 5.44 -10.32 -25.39
N ASN A 170 5.71 -9.79 -26.61
CA ASN A 170 5.90 -8.35 -26.85
C ASN A 170 4.97 -7.80 -27.94
N ALA A 171 3.87 -8.49 -28.25
CA ALA A 171 2.94 -8.08 -29.32
C ALA A 171 2.42 -6.65 -29.14
N SER A 172 2.33 -6.16 -27.89
CA SER A 172 1.82 -4.85 -27.53
C SER A 172 2.88 -3.92 -26.89
N GLY A 173 4.17 -4.19 -27.10
CA GLY A 173 5.24 -3.38 -26.51
C GLY A 173 5.35 -3.47 -25.00
N GLN A 174 4.69 -4.45 -24.36
CA GLN A 174 4.63 -4.63 -22.93
C GLN A 174 5.98 -4.94 -22.28
N LEU A 175 6.98 -5.34 -23.08
CA LEU A 175 8.35 -5.54 -22.60
C LEU A 175 9.15 -4.24 -22.44
N GLY A 176 8.72 -3.13 -23.05
CA GLY A 176 9.39 -1.82 -22.92
C GLY A 176 10.74 -1.71 -23.65
N LEU A 177 10.99 -2.54 -24.66
CA LEU A 177 12.29 -2.70 -25.34
C LEU A 177 12.50 -1.79 -26.55
N GLY A 178 11.56 -0.88 -26.85
CA GLY A 178 11.65 0.04 -27.98
C GLY A 178 11.03 -0.47 -29.29
N TYR A 179 10.49 -1.68 -29.28
CA TYR A 179 9.82 -2.29 -30.43
C TYR A 179 8.59 -3.09 -29.98
N THR A 180 7.77 -3.48 -30.93
CA THR A 180 6.60 -4.34 -30.73
C THR A 180 6.72 -5.61 -31.61
N GLY A 181 6.02 -6.65 -31.20
CA GLY A 181 6.02 -7.94 -31.90
C GLY A 181 7.05 -8.93 -31.38
N GLY A 182 6.85 -10.19 -31.73
CA GLY A 182 7.72 -11.27 -31.30
C GLY A 182 7.52 -11.73 -29.85
N MET A 183 8.41 -12.59 -29.46
CA MET A 183 8.52 -13.13 -28.10
C MET A 183 9.99 -13.16 -27.70
N GLU A 184 10.30 -12.60 -26.54
CA GLU A 184 11.63 -12.71 -25.93
C GLU A 184 11.67 -13.94 -25.03
N THR A 185 12.52 -14.89 -25.39
CA THR A 185 12.69 -16.15 -24.63
C THR A 185 13.72 -16.01 -23.51
N GLU A 186 14.48 -14.90 -23.52
CA GLU A 186 15.48 -14.58 -22.50
C GLU A 186 15.19 -13.20 -21.89
N PRO A 187 15.54 -12.99 -20.60
CA PRO A 187 15.39 -11.69 -19.97
C PRO A 187 16.18 -10.60 -20.69
N ARG A 188 15.52 -9.49 -21.02
CA ARG A 188 16.11 -8.28 -21.61
C ARG A 188 16.05 -7.13 -20.63
N LYS A 189 17.15 -6.37 -20.53
CA LYS A 189 17.20 -5.18 -19.66
C LYS A 189 16.37 -4.06 -20.27
N VAL A 190 15.49 -3.46 -19.44
CA VAL A 190 14.60 -2.36 -19.83
C VAL A 190 15.14 -1.02 -19.32
N MET A 191 15.37 -0.90 -18.01
CA MET A 191 15.81 0.34 -17.38
C MET A 191 16.54 0.08 -16.06
N SER A 192 17.01 1.13 -15.41
CA SER A 192 17.73 1.10 -14.13
C SER A 192 17.20 2.17 -13.19
N ASN A 193 17.70 2.23 -11.96
CA ASN A 193 17.32 3.18 -10.91
C ASN A 193 15.91 2.97 -10.38
N ILE A 194 15.41 1.74 -10.38
CA ILE A 194 14.04 1.40 -9.98
C ILE A 194 14.05 0.74 -8.60
N LYS A 195 13.12 1.19 -7.73
CA LYS A 195 12.91 0.61 -6.39
C LYS A 195 11.69 -0.31 -6.30
N LYS A 196 10.68 -0.13 -7.16
CA LYS A 196 9.45 -0.92 -7.16
C LYS A 196 8.86 -1.07 -8.55
N ILE A 197 8.25 -2.22 -8.84
CA ILE A 197 7.47 -2.48 -10.06
C ILE A 197 6.04 -2.89 -9.68
N ALA A 198 5.09 -2.68 -10.61
CA ALA A 198 3.75 -3.23 -10.57
C ALA A 198 3.30 -3.55 -12.00
N VAL A 199 2.75 -4.75 -12.21
CA VAL A 199 2.49 -5.29 -13.56
C VAL A 199 1.02 -5.63 -13.72
N GLY A 200 0.38 -5.01 -14.72
CA GLY A 200 -0.97 -5.37 -15.20
C GLY A 200 -0.92 -6.52 -16.22
N ASP A 201 -2.07 -6.84 -16.81
CA ASP A 201 -2.13 -7.91 -17.81
C ASP A 201 -1.26 -7.59 -19.03
N ASN A 202 -1.22 -6.31 -19.48
CA ASN A 202 -0.47 -5.89 -20.68
C ASN A 202 0.23 -4.53 -20.52
N PHE A 203 0.44 -4.04 -19.30
CA PHE A 203 1.18 -2.81 -19.04
C PHE A 203 2.01 -2.92 -17.77
N VAL A 204 2.97 -2.04 -17.62
CA VAL A 204 3.90 -2.03 -16.48
C VAL A 204 4.00 -0.63 -15.90
N MET A 205 4.15 -0.56 -14.60
CA MET A 205 4.54 0.61 -13.84
C MET A 205 5.87 0.35 -13.14
N ALA A 206 6.76 1.33 -13.15
CA ALA A 206 8.01 1.30 -12.41
C ALA A 206 8.21 2.61 -11.66
N LEU A 207 8.51 2.50 -10.37
CA LEU A 207 8.79 3.62 -9.48
C LEU A 207 10.29 3.71 -9.26
N ASP A 208 10.90 4.86 -9.56
CA ASP A 208 12.32 5.08 -9.32
C ASP A 208 12.62 5.57 -7.90
N PHE A 209 13.92 5.65 -7.55
CA PHE A 209 14.36 6.11 -6.23
C PHE A 209 14.10 7.59 -5.97
N ASP A 210 13.88 8.38 -7.03
CA ASP A 210 13.58 9.80 -6.95
C ASP A 210 12.08 10.09 -6.79
N GLY A 211 11.23 9.04 -6.77
CA GLY A 211 9.78 9.15 -6.65
C GLY A 211 9.07 9.43 -7.98
N HIS A 212 9.75 9.28 -9.11
CA HIS A 212 9.12 9.41 -10.42
C HIS A 212 8.51 8.08 -10.86
N LEU A 213 7.36 8.18 -11.52
CA LEU A 213 6.61 7.03 -12.00
C LEU A 213 6.69 6.89 -13.52
N TRP A 214 7.09 5.70 -13.97
CA TRP A 214 7.26 5.32 -15.36
C TRP A 214 6.23 4.27 -15.76
N THR A 215 5.69 4.37 -16.99
CA THR A 215 4.70 3.43 -17.51
C THR A 215 4.98 3.06 -18.96
N TRP A 216 4.63 1.83 -19.35
CA TRP A 216 4.70 1.36 -20.75
C TRP A 216 3.76 0.18 -20.99
N GLY A 217 3.56 -0.19 -22.27
CA GLY A 217 2.68 -1.25 -22.72
C GLY A 217 1.38 -0.72 -23.32
N VAL A 218 0.28 -1.43 -23.14
CA VAL A 218 -1.05 -1.10 -23.67
C VAL A 218 -1.65 0.13 -22.99
N ASN A 219 -2.35 0.97 -23.76
CA ASN A 219 -3.02 2.19 -23.27
C ASN A 219 -4.47 2.37 -23.77
N ASN A 220 -5.17 1.30 -24.09
CA ASN A 220 -6.53 1.36 -24.66
C ASN A 220 -7.56 2.02 -23.73
N TYR A 221 -7.28 2.09 -22.44
CA TYR A 221 -8.18 2.60 -21.39
C TYR A 221 -7.57 3.74 -20.57
N GLY A 222 -6.43 4.31 -21.02
CA GLY A 222 -5.71 5.33 -20.28
C GLY A 222 -4.88 4.80 -19.11
N GLN A 223 -4.66 3.48 -19.02
CA GLN A 223 -3.95 2.83 -17.92
C GLN A 223 -2.49 3.26 -17.78
N LEU A 224 -1.91 3.91 -18.79
CA LEU A 224 -0.57 4.49 -18.70
C LEU A 224 -0.54 5.88 -18.07
N GLY A 225 -1.69 6.55 -17.87
CA GLY A 225 -1.75 7.85 -17.18
C GLY A 225 -1.13 9.03 -17.95
N GLN A 226 -0.91 8.89 -19.25
CA GLN A 226 -0.20 9.87 -20.10
C GLN A 226 -1.09 11.00 -20.65
N GLY A 227 -2.36 11.09 -20.21
CA GLY A 227 -3.30 12.12 -20.66
C GLY A 227 -4.03 11.79 -21.97
N LEU A 228 -3.70 10.70 -22.61
CA LEU A 228 -4.25 10.29 -23.89
C LEU A 228 -4.72 8.84 -23.86
N VAL A 229 -5.86 8.54 -24.50
CA VAL A 229 -6.17 7.21 -24.97
C VAL A 229 -5.52 7.09 -26.32
N THR A 230 -4.57 6.20 -26.45
CA THR A 230 -3.97 5.89 -27.73
C THR A 230 -4.14 4.40 -28.01
N SER A 231 -4.59 4.07 -29.21
CA SER A 231 -4.37 2.74 -29.78
C SER A 231 -2.86 2.49 -30.05
N VAL A 232 -2.02 3.49 -29.80
CA VAL A 232 -0.57 3.41 -29.93
C VAL A 232 -0.02 2.99 -28.56
N GLN A 233 0.54 1.81 -28.52
CA GLN A 233 1.22 1.23 -27.39
C GLN A 233 2.52 2.00 -27.13
N LEU A 234 2.84 2.24 -25.86
CA LEU A 234 4.15 2.76 -25.49
C LEU A 234 5.10 1.58 -25.30
N ASN A 235 5.97 1.39 -26.27
CA ASN A 235 6.95 0.30 -26.27
C ASN A 235 8.28 0.64 -25.56
N THR A 236 8.35 1.83 -24.94
CA THR A 236 9.45 2.27 -24.06
C THR A 236 8.87 2.88 -22.79
N PRO A 237 9.57 2.79 -21.64
CA PRO A 237 9.16 3.48 -20.43
C PRO A 237 9.00 4.99 -20.65
N GLN A 238 7.85 5.55 -20.23
CA GLN A 238 7.55 6.98 -20.27
C GLN A 238 7.18 7.46 -18.88
N MET A 239 7.77 8.59 -18.45
CA MET A 239 7.49 9.20 -17.16
C MET A 239 6.10 9.85 -17.15
N ILE A 240 5.34 9.69 -16.07
CA ILE A 240 4.07 10.40 -15.89
C ILE A 240 4.36 11.83 -15.44
N GLN A 241 4.37 12.76 -16.38
CA GLN A 241 4.73 14.17 -16.15
C GLN A 241 3.77 14.91 -15.22
N SER A 242 2.52 14.47 -15.08
CA SER A 242 1.55 15.15 -14.22
C SER A 242 1.94 15.12 -12.73
N PHE A 243 2.60 14.09 -12.23
CA PHE A 243 3.13 14.10 -10.87
C PHE A 243 4.25 15.12 -10.72
N VAL A 244 5.22 15.10 -11.61
CA VAL A 244 6.37 16.03 -11.62
C VAL A 244 5.91 17.49 -11.72
N ASN A 245 4.99 17.78 -12.63
CA ASN A 245 4.46 19.14 -12.85
C ASN A 245 3.69 19.68 -11.62
N ASN A 246 3.15 18.80 -10.79
CA ASN A 246 2.45 19.18 -9.56
C ASN A 246 3.36 19.09 -8.31
N GLY A 247 4.65 18.80 -8.48
CA GLY A 247 5.61 18.68 -7.36
C GLY A 247 5.31 17.52 -6.42
N LEU A 248 4.68 16.45 -6.91
CA LEU A 248 4.30 15.27 -6.14
C LEU A 248 5.31 14.15 -6.39
N LEU A 249 5.79 13.54 -5.32
CA LEU A 249 6.62 12.32 -5.38
C LEU A 249 5.75 11.10 -5.10
N VAL A 250 5.88 10.08 -5.92
CA VAL A 250 5.19 8.80 -5.70
C VAL A 250 5.98 7.96 -4.70
N THR A 251 5.29 7.38 -3.73
CA THR A 251 5.88 6.56 -2.67
C THR A 251 5.48 5.09 -2.76
N ASP A 252 4.30 4.79 -3.31
CA ASP A 252 3.82 3.43 -3.53
C ASP A 252 2.96 3.33 -4.79
N ILE A 253 2.92 2.13 -5.40
CA ILE A 253 2.20 1.85 -6.64
C ILE A 253 1.49 0.50 -6.57
N SER A 254 0.32 0.41 -7.21
CA SER A 254 -0.42 -0.84 -7.39
C SER A 254 -1.23 -0.82 -8.68
N VAL A 255 -1.41 -1.98 -9.28
CA VAL A 255 -2.28 -2.18 -10.44
C VAL A 255 -3.47 -3.03 -10.05
N GLY A 256 -4.59 -2.80 -10.72
CA GLY A 256 -5.81 -3.59 -10.55
C GLY A 256 -6.53 -3.82 -11.88
N GLY A 257 -7.61 -4.58 -11.82
CA GLY A 257 -8.34 -5.01 -13.00
C GLY A 257 -7.68 -6.18 -13.74
N SER A 258 -8.35 -6.69 -14.74
CA SER A 258 -7.82 -7.69 -15.67
C SER A 258 -8.45 -7.52 -17.05
N GLY A 259 -7.69 -7.78 -18.09
CA GLY A 259 -8.12 -7.66 -19.48
C GLY A 259 -8.56 -6.25 -19.83
N VAL A 260 -9.89 -6.04 -19.91
CA VAL A 260 -10.48 -4.74 -20.29
C VAL A 260 -10.74 -3.79 -19.09
N ASP A 261 -10.45 -4.20 -17.86
CA ASP A 261 -10.79 -3.44 -16.64
C ASP A 261 -9.55 -2.86 -15.91
N GLU A 262 -8.42 -2.78 -16.61
CA GLU A 262 -7.14 -2.35 -16.04
C GLU A 262 -7.18 -0.89 -15.56
N PHE A 263 -6.64 -0.68 -14.36
CA PHE A 263 -6.45 0.62 -13.74
C PHE A 263 -5.18 0.63 -12.88
N ALA A 264 -4.74 1.79 -12.51
CA ALA A 264 -3.55 2.02 -11.71
C ALA A 264 -3.85 2.92 -10.52
N LEU A 265 -3.13 2.68 -9.43
CA LEU A 265 -3.15 3.47 -8.21
C LEU A 265 -1.72 3.86 -7.82
N ALA A 266 -1.58 5.04 -7.22
CA ALA A 266 -0.33 5.50 -6.62
C ALA A 266 -0.61 6.24 -5.31
N ILE A 267 0.29 6.11 -4.33
CA ILE A 267 0.34 6.97 -3.14
C ILE A 267 1.45 8.01 -3.37
N THR A 268 1.18 9.24 -3.01
CA THR A 268 2.17 10.33 -3.04
C THR A 268 2.81 10.55 -1.66
N ASP A 269 3.85 11.36 -1.63
CA ASP A 269 4.52 11.82 -0.40
C ASP A 269 3.59 12.59 0.56
N THR A 270 2.45 13.07 0.06
CA THR A 270 1.36 13.64 0.87
C THR A 270 0.42 12.59 1.47
N MET A 271 0.69 11.28 1.24
CA MET A 271 -0.16 10.14 1.60
C MET A 271 -1.55 10.15 0.92
N ASP A 272 -1.70 10.87 -0.18
CA ASP A 272 -2.91 10.90 -1.00
C ASP A 272 -2.87 9.81 -2.06
N VAL A 273 -4.02 9.18 -2.31
CA VAL A 273 -4.16 8.17 -3.36
C VAL A 273 -4.61 8.80 -4.65
N TYR A 274 -3.84 8.58 -5.70
CA TYR A 274 -4.16 8.92 -7.08
C TYR A 274 -4.50 7.66 -7.87
N GLY A 275 -5.37 7.80 -8.88
CA GLY A 275 -5.74 6.69 -9.75
C GLY A 275 -6.03 7.12 -11.17
N TRP A 276 -5.87 6.20 -12.12
CA TRP A 276 -6.15 6.39 -13.55
C TRP A 276 -6.40 5.05 -14.25
N GLY A 277 -6.84 5.11 -15.49
CA GLY A 277 -7.26 3.95 -16.28
C GLY A 277 -8.77 3.79 -16.31
N LYS A 278 -9.26 2.57 -16.40
CA LYS A 278 -10.69 2.29 -16.47
C LYS A 278 -11.39 2.52 -15.11
N ASN A 279 -12.56 3.17 -15.15
CA ASN A 279 -13.31 3.56 -13.94
C ASN A 279 -14.83 3.29 -14.02
N TYR A 280 -15.27 2.32 -14.82
CA TYR A 280 -16.70 2.04 -14.95
C TYR A 280 -17.36 1.56 -13.65
N ASN A 281 -16.60 0.94 -12.78
CA ASN A 281 -17.06 0.45 -11.48
C ASN A 281 -16.69 1.41 -10.31
N GLY A 282 -16.20 2.62 -10.61
CA GLY A 282 -15.76 3.57 -9.59
C GLY A 282 -14.51 3.15 -8.84
N GLN A 283 -13.73 2.22 -9.38
CA GLN A 283 -12.50 1.68 -8.77
C GLN A 283 -11.38 2.72 -8.62
N ILE A 284 -11.47 3.84 -9.33
CA ILE A 284 -10.60 5.00 -9.14
C ILE A 284 -11.33 6.04 -8.29
N LYS A 285 -12.50 6.47 -8.75
CA LYS A 285 -13.30 7.49 -8.08
C LYS A 285 -14.78 7.28 -8.34
N SER A 286 -15.56 7.19 -7.28
CA SER A 286 -17.03 7.13 -7.36
C SER A 286 -17.61 8.39 -8.03
N GLY A 287 -18.65 8.19 -8.85
CA GLY A 287 -19.30 9.29 -9.57
C GLY A 287 -18.58 9.79 -10.82
N SER A 288 -17.41 9.23 -11.15
CA SER A 288 -16.72 9.48 -12.42
C SER A 288 -16.77 8.19 -13.24
N ALA A 289 -17.43 8.22 -14.40
CA ALA A 289 -17.52 7.06 -15.30
C ALA A 289 -16.49 7.14 -16.44
N GLY A 290 -16.21 6.00 -17.08
CA GLY A 290 -15.40 5.90 -18.28
C GLY A 290 -13.92 5.69 -18.02
N TYR A 291 -13.08 6.43 -18.72
CA TYR A 291 -11.62 6.31 -18.65
C TYR A 291 -11.04 7.57 -18.01
N ILE A 292 -10.15 7.37 -17.06
CA ILE A 292 -9.37 8.43 -16.42
C ILE A 292 -7.97 8.40 -17.06
N LEU A 293 -7.67 9.40 -17.87
CA LEU A 293 -6.50 9.36 -18.75
C LEU A 293 -5.21 9.85 -18.10
N SER A 294 -5.35 10.64 -17.03
CA SER A 294 -4.24 11.16 -16.21
C SER A 294 -4.53 10.89 -14.75
N PRO A 295 -3.50 10.76 -13.89
CA PRO A 295 -3.71 10.61 -12.46
C PRO A 295 -4.63 11.68 -11.88
N ILE A 296 -5.68 11.27 -11.17
CA ILE A 296 -6.56 12.15 -10.40
C ILE A 296 -6.58 11.73 -8.94
N TYR A 297 -6.76 12.67 -8.04
CA TYR A 297 -6.98 12.39 -6.62
C TYR A 297 -8.29 11.61 -6.43
N THR A 298 -8.21 10.45 -5.79
CA THR A 298 -9.34 9.54 -5.61
C THR A 298 -10.32 9.97 -4.52
N GLY A 299 -9.92 10.89 -3.64
CA GLY A 299 -10.63 11.24 -2.40
C GLY A 299 -10.17 10.40 -1.19
N VAL A 300 -9.09 9.63 -1.33
CA VAL A 300 -8.49 8.85 -0.25
C VAL A 300 -7.17 9.49 0.15
N SER A 301 -7.06 9.86 1.41
CA SER A 301 -5.85 10.45 2.01
C SER A 301 -5.40 9.62 3.22
N ARG A 302 -4.23 9.93 3.74
CA ARG A 302 -3.57 9.23 4.87
C ARG A 302 -3.40 7.73 4.62
N ALA A 303 -3.23 7.35 3.35
CA ALA A 303 -2.97 5.98 2.95
C ALA A 303 -1.49 5.64 3.09
N ILE A 304 -1.21 4.45 3.62
CA ILE A 304 0.15 3.93 3.82
C ILE A 304 0.43 2.70 2.96
N ALA A 305 -0.63 2.08 2.43
CA ALA A 305 -0.57 1.04 1.42
C ALA A 305 -1.82 1.05 0.56
N ILE A 306 -1.70 0.57 -0.67
CA ILE A 306 -2.78 0.40 -1.65
C ILE A 306 -2.70 -0.97 -2.29
N ALA A 307 -3.86 -1.52 -2.65
CA ALA A 307 -3.94 -2.77 -3.41
C ALA A 307 -5.10 -2.71 -4.41
N GLY A 308 -4.80 -2.92 -5.69
CA GLY A 308 -5.78 -3.05 -6.76
C GLY A 308 -6.19 -4.50 -6.96
N GLY A 309 -7.48 -4.80 -6.80
CA GLY A 309 -8.04 -6.12 -7.05
C GLY A 309 -8.30 -6.36 -8.53
N ARG A 310 -8.16 -7.60 -8.97
CA ARG A 310 -8.29 -7.97 -10.39
C ARG A 310 -9.71 -7.88 -10.95
N ASN A 311 -10.70 -7.66 -10.13
CA ASN A 311 -12.11 -7.45 -10.51
C ASN A 311 -12.60 -6.01 -10.30
N ALA A 312 -11.73 -5.03 -10.49
CA ALA A 312 -12.03 -3.60 -10.38
C ALA A 312 -12.43 -3.13 -8.96
N THR A 313 -11.86 -3.73 -7.93
CA THR A 313 -11.94 -3.29 -6.54
C THR A 313 -10.63 -2.66 -6.12
N SER A 314 -10.68 -1.61 -5.34
CA SER A 314 -9.51 -0.93 -4.77
C SER A 314 -9.54 -0.98 -3.26
N TYR A 315 -8.37 -1.13 -2.65
CA TYR A 315 -8.19 -1.08 -1.20
C TYR A 315 -7.10 -0.08 -0.82
N SER A 316 -7.28 0.52 0.34
CA SER A 316 -6.22 1.30 1.00
C SER A 316 -6.14 0.94 2.47
N LEU A 317 -4.92 0.92 2.98
CA LEU A 317 -4.62 0.86 4.40
C LEU A 317 -4.30 2.28 4.87
N ALA A 318 -5.06 2.77 5.83
CA ALA A 318 -4.80 4.05 6.47
C ALA A 318 -3.72 3.91 7.56
N GLU A 319 -3.04 4.99 7.90
CA GLU A 319 -2.05 5.02 8.98
C GLU A 319 -2.61 4.60 10.35
N SER A 320 -3.94 4.74 10.54
CA SER A 320 -4.66 4.24 11.72
C SER A 320 -4.75 2.71 11.80
N GLY A 321 -4.31 1.98 10.79
CA GLY A 321 -4.47 0.53 10.67
C GLY A 321 -5.85 0.09 10.15
N ARG A 322 -6.70 1.03 9.74
CA ARG A 322 -8.02 0.72 9.16
C ARG A 322 -7.91 0.50 7.66
N VAL A 323 -8.63 -0.51 7.17
CA VAL A 323 -8.71 -0.82 5.73
C VAL A 323 -9.97 -0.24 5.14
N TYR A 324 -9.86 0.35 3.97
CA TYR A 324 -10.98 0.85 3.18
C TYR A 324 -11.02 0.19 1.82
N ALA A 325 -12.24 -0.03 1.30
CA ALA A 325 -12.50 -0.59 -0.03
C ALA A 325 -13.44 0.32 -0.81
N TRP A 326 -13.27 0.36 -2.14
CA TRP A 326 -14.19 1.04 -3.07
C TRP A 326 -14.12 0.38 -4.45
N GLY A 327 -15.07 0.72 -5.33
CA GLY A 327 -15.18 0.15 -6.67
C GLY A 327 -16.22 -0.95 -6.74
N TYR A 328 -15.93 -2.01 -7.51
CA TYR A 328 -16.85 -3.13 -7.69
C TYR A 328 -17.04 -3.94 -6.40
N ASN A 329 -18.29 -4.32 -6.11
CA ASN A 329 -18.65 -5.12 -4.93
C ASN A 329 -19.73 -6.19 -5.25
N GLY A 330 -19.80 -6.65 -6.48
CA GLY A 330 -20.81 -7.63 -6.92
C GLY A 330 -20.62 -9.02 -6.33
N SER A 331 -19.46 -9.32 -5.76
CA SER A 331 -19.14 -10.58 -5.07
C SER A 331 -18.72 -10.34 -3.62
N ILE A 332 -19.14 -9.22 -3.01
CA ILE A 332 -18.87 -8.85 -1.61
C ILE A 332 -17.38 -8.60 -1.34
N GLU A 333 -16.67 -8.08 -2.33
CA GLU A 333 -15.24 -7.80 -2.28
C GLU A 333 -14.85 -6.76 -1.23
N HIS A 334 -15.78 -5.90 -0.83
CA HIS A 334 -15.52 -4.84 0.14
C HIS A 334 -15.38 -5.33 1.59
N GLY A 335 -15.65 -6.61 1.86
CA GLY A 335 -15.59 -7.10 3.24
C GLY A 335 -16.62 -6.43 4.17
N THR A 336 -17.76 -6.00 3.62
CA THR A 336 -18.88 -5.40 4.32
C THR A 336 -20.13 -6.23 4.09
N SER A 337 -21.10 -6.21 5.01
CA SER A 337 -22.35 -6.98 4.90
C SER A 337 -23.30 -6.53 3.79
N LYS A 338 -22.92 -5.56 2.97
CA LYS A 338 -23.78 -4.99 1.93
C LYS A 338 -23.35 -5.46 0.55
N LEU A 339 -24.13 -6.35 -0.04
CA LEU A 339 -24.11 -6.59 -1.48
C LEU A 339 -24.50 -5.30 -2.22
N SER A 340 -23.67 -4.87 -3.15
CA SER A 340 -24.01 -3.81 -4.07
C SER A 340 -23.34 -4.06 -5.41
N THR A 341 -24.14 -4.19 -6.45
CA THR A 341 -23.67 -4.27 -7.84
C THR A 341 -23.38 -2.91 -8.46
N SER A 342 -23.69 -1.83 -7.74
CA SER A 342 -23.43 -0.47 -8.17
C SER A 342 -22.14 0.07 -7.56
N VAL A 343 -21.56 1.07 -8.22
CA VAL A 343 -20.39 1.83 -7.77
C VAL A 343 -20.56 2.20 -6.30
N VAL A 344 -19.76 1.61 -5.44
CA VAL A 344 -19.82 1.86 -3.99
C VAL A 344 -18.76 2.87 -3.63
N ALA A 345 -19.20 3.93 -2.95
CA ALA A 345 -18.27 4.88 -2.32
C ALA A 345 -17.40 4.14 -1.29
N LYS A 346 -16.26 4.73 -0.95
CA LYS A 346 -15.32 4.20 0.03
C LYS A 346 -16.04 3.71 1.30
N SER A 347 -15.85 2.44 1.64
CA SER A 347 -16.40 1.79 2.84
C SER A 347 -15.26 1.18 3.67
N GLN A 348 -15.42 1.19 5.00
CA GLN A 348 -14.45 0.54 5.88
C GLN A 348 -14.68 -0.97 5.86
N VAL A 349 -13.62 -1.75 5.70
CA VAL A 349 -13.61 -3.20 5.89
C VAL A 349 -13.75 -3.50 7.39
N SER A 350 -14.60 -4.44 7.76
CA SER A 350 -14.93 -4.73 9.17
C SER A 350 -13.85 -5.61 9.82
N ILE A 351 -12.68 -5.05 10.09
CA ILE A 351 -11.60 -5.65 10.88
C ILE A 351 -11.34 -4.75 12.07
N ASP A 352 -11.45 -5.30 13.28
CA ASP A 352 -11.28 -4.56 14.53
C ASP A 352 -9.80 -4.42 14.89
N ASP A 353 -8.98 -5.43 14.53
CA ASP A 353 -7.55 -5.43 14.77
C ASP A 353 -6.82 -4.42 13.88
N LYS A 354 -5.73 -3.87 14.38
CA LYS A 354 -4.89 -2.97 13.61
C LYS A 354 -4.17 -3.73 12.49
N VAL A 355 -4.45 -3.32 11.25
CA VAL A 355 -3.83 -3.90 10.06
C VAL A 355 -2.50 -3.23 9.76
N VAL A 356 -1.51 -4.03 9.36
CA VAL A 356 -0.14 -3.58 9.00
C VAL A 356 0.17 -3.77 7.51
N ALA A 357 -0.50 -4.72 6.85
CA ALA A 357 -0.34 -4.95 5.42
C ALA A 357 -1.66 -5.41 4.77
N ILE A 358 -1.83 -5.08 3.50
CA ILE A 358 -2.99 -5.49 2.68
C ILE A 358 -2.53 -6.08 1.35
N ALA A 359 -3.35 -6.97 0.80
CA ALA A 359 -3.22 -7.47 -0.56
C ALA A 359 -4.60 -7.67 -1.17
N ALA A 360 -4.65 -7.76 -2.49
CA ALA A 360 -5.89 -7.98 -3.25
C ALA A 360 -5.72 -9.13 -4.23
N GLY A 361 -6.80 -9.88 -4.45
CA GLY A 361 -6.90 -10.96 -5.40
C GLY A 361 -8.03 -10.79 -6.41
N TYR A 362 -8.46 -11.89 -7.01
CA TYR A 362 -9.63 -11.91 -7.89
C TYR A 362 -10.91 -12.06 -7.06
N GLY A 363 -11.54 -10.94 -6.74
CA GLY A 363 -12.73 -10.90 -5.90
C GLY A 363 -12.47 -11.13 -4.41
N SER A 364 -11.24 -10.96 -3.97
CA SER A 364 -10.82 -11.21 -2.59
C SER A 364 -9.87 -10.14 -2.08
N GLY A 365 -9.91 -9.90 -0.78
CA GLY A 365 -8.99 -9.05 -0.06
C GLY A 365 -8.33 -9.79 1.09
N PHE A 366 -7.15 -9.33 1.47
CA PHE A 366 -6.30 -9.92 2.50
C PHE A 366 -5.71 -8.83 3.38
N ALA A 367 -5.58 -9.11 4.67
CA ALA A 367 -4.92 -8.23 5.62
C ALA A 367 -4.07 -9.03 6.59
N ILE A 368 -2.93 -8.47 6.96
CA ILE A 368 -2.08 -8.95 8.07
C ILE A 368 -2.22 -7.93 9.19
N THR A 369 -2.49 -8.39 10.42
CA THR A 369 -2.64 -7.52 11.59
C THR A 369 -1.33 -7.42 12.39
N GLU A 370 -1.28 -6.47 13.31
CA GLU A 370 -0.16 -6.30 14.24
C GLU A 370 0.09 -7.54 15.12
N ASN A 371 -0.94 -8.36 15.32
CA ASN A 371 -0.87 -9.63 16.04
C ASN A 371 -0.41 -10.80 15.16
N LYS A 372 0.04 -10.52 13.91
CA LYS A 372 0.47 -11.50 12.91
C LYS A 372 -0.64 -12.42 12.42
N GLU A 373 -1.88 -12.02 12.62
CA GLU A 373 -3.07 -12.75 12.18
C GLU A 373 -3.42 -12.36 10.75
N THR A 374 -3.91 -13.31 9.97
CA THR A 374 -4.34 -13.07 8.61
C THR A 374 -5.86 -13.07 8.52
N TYR A 375 -6.41 -11.99 7.99
CA TYR A 375 -7.81 -11.87 7.62
C TYR A 375 -7.98 -11.99 6.11
N VAL A 376 -9.04 -12.68 5.70
CA VAL A 376 -9.43 -12.87 4.31
C VAL A 376 -10.91 -12.58 4.13
N TRP A 377 -11.31 -11.99 3.00
CA TRP A 377 -12.71 -11.67 2.72
C TRP A 377 -13.01 -11.66 1.22
N GLY A 378 -14.31 -11.56 0.88
CA GLY A 378 -14.79 -11.56 -0.49
C GLY A 378 -15.10 -12.95 -1.00
N LYS A 379 -15.00 -13.15 -2.30
CA LYS A 379 -15.37 -14.39 -2.98
C LYS A 379 -14.28 -15.46 -2.87
N GLY A 380 -14.65 -16.64 -2.40
CA GLY A 380 -13.76 -17.79 -2.24
C GLY A 380 -14.07 -18.95 -3.18
N VAL A 381 -14.54 -18.70 -4.42
CA VAL A 381 -15.03 -19.74 -5.33
C VAL A 381 -13.96 -20.71 -5.85
N ASP A 382 -12.72 -20.25 -5.90
CA ASP A 382 -11.57 -21.06 -6.34
C ASP A 382 -10.73 -21.52 -5.14
N SER A 383 -11.30 -21.54 -3.91
CA SER A 383 -10.60 -21.81 -2.63
C SER A 383 -9.44 -20.84 -2.33
N GLN A 384 -9.37 -19.70 -3.04
CA GLN A 384 -8.26 -18.74 -2.90
C GLN A 384 -8.21 -18.07 -1.53
N LEU A 385 -9.25 -18.18 -0.72
CA LEU A 385 -9.25 -17.67 0.65
C LEU A 385 -8.64 -18.65 1.66
N GLY A 386 -8.51 -19.93 1.29
CA GLY A 386 -8.09 -21.00 2.21
C GLY A 386 -9.08 -21.25 3.35
N VAL A 387 -10.27 -20.63 3.29
CA VAL A 387 -11.39 -20.84 4.22
C VAL A 387 -12.71 -20.70 3.47
N VAL A 388 -13.77 -21.35 3.97
CA VAL A 388 -15.12 -21.17 3.45
C VAL A 388 -15.63 -19.78 3.85
N ASN A 389 -15.99 -18.96 2.87
CA ASN A 389 -16.55 -17.63 3.09
C ASN A 389 -17.75 -17.42 2.15
N SER A 390 -18.96 -17.47 2.71
CA SER A 390 -20.22 -17.34 1.95
C SER A 390 -20.84 -15.95 2.03
N ASP A 391 -20.48 -15.13 3.03
CA ASP A 391 -21.01 -13.80 3.29
C ASP A 391 -20.06 -12.65 2.92
N GLY A 392 -18.83 -13.00 2.48
CA GLY A 392 -17.81 -12.05 2.06
C GLY A 392 -17.22 -11.18 3.19
N LEU A 393 -17.62 -11.40 4.45
CA LEU A 393 -17.07 -10.65 5.58
C LEU A 393 -15.63 -11.10 5.91
N PRO A 394 -14.81 -10.22 6.48
CA PRO A 394 -13.48 -10.59 6.94
C PRO A 394 -13.52 -11.73 7.95
N ARG A 395 -12.74 -12.76 7.67
CA ARG A 395 -12.56 -13.91 8.54
C ARG A 395 -11.11 -14.16 8.80
N LYS A 396 -10.77 -14.45 10.05
CA LYS A 396 -9.44 -14.88 10.44
C LYS A 396 -9.16 -16.25 9.82
N ASN A 397 -8.03 -16.35 9.14
CA ASN A 397 -7.57 -17.61 8.56
C ASN A 397 -6.42 -18.18 9.40
N ASN A 398 -6.74 -19.13 10.27
CA ASN A 398 -5.76 -19.74 11.16
C ASN A 398 -4.78 -20.70 10.45
N ASN A 399 -5.00 -21.00 9.16
CA ASN A 399 -4.10 -21.85 8.38
C ASN A 399 -2.94 -21.05 7.77
N ILE A 400 -3.08 -19.71 7.68
CA ILE A 400 -2.07 -18.78 7.14
C ILE A 400 -1.78 -17.67 8.17
N ASP A 401 -1.27 -18.06 9.32
CA ASP A 401 -0.82 -17.16 10.38
C ASP A 401 0.71 -16.92 10.32
N ASN A 402 1.18 -15.92 11.06
CA ASN A 402 2.59 -15.54 11.12
C ASN A 402 3.22 -15.31 9.75
N VAL A 403 2.50 -14.66 8.87
CA VAL A 403 2.97 -14.29 7.53
C VAL A 403 3.37 -12.82 7.47
N ILE A 404 4.33 -12.52 6.61
CA ILE A 404 4.83 -11.16 6.38
C ILE A 404 4.38 -10.59 5.03
N ARG A 405 4.06 -11.45 4.07
CA ARG A 405 3.56 -11.06 2.74
C ARG A 405 2.49 -12.01 2.26
N ILE A 406 1.50 -11.44 1.57
CA ILE A 406 0.46 -12.17 0.85
C ILE A 406 0.38 -11.58 -0.56
N SER A 407 0.25 -12.45 -1.54
CA SER A 407 -0.08 -12.10 -2.93
C SER A 407 -1.28 -12.91 -3.38
N GLY A 408 -2.27 -12.26 -3.96
CA GLY A 408 -3.52 -12.89 -4.36
C GLY A 408 -3.85 -12.68 -5.84
N ALA A 409 -4.36 -13.73 -6.45
CA ALA A 409 -5.05 -13.70 -7.74
C ALA A 409 -6.23 -14.70 -7.66
N ARG A 410 -6.34 -15.68 -8.56
CA ARG A 410 -7.18 -16.89 -8.38
C ARG A 410 -6.50 -17.93 -7.49
N SER A 411 -5.22 -17.78 -7.29
CA SER A 411 -4.42 -18.51 -6.29
C SER A 411 -3.80 -17.49 -5.35
N THR A 412 -3.60 -17.87 -4.11
CA THR A 412 -3.02 -17.03 -3.06
C THR A 412 -1.74 -17.66 -2.58
N PHE A 413 -0.72 -16.84 -2.44
CA PHE A 413 0.56 -17.23 -1.88
C PHE A 413 0.87 -16.36 -0.66
N ALA A 414 1.39 -16.98 0.39
CA ALA A 414 1.80 -16.28 1.59
C ALA A 414 3.19 -16.74 2.04
N ILE A 415 4.03 -15.79 2.42
CA ILE A 415 5.38 -16.05 2.92
C ILE A 415 5.34 -15.90 4.44
N LYS A 416 5.73 -16.94 5.17
CA LYS A 416 5.84 -16.88 6.62
C LYS A 416 6.97 -15.98 7.09
N GLU A 417 6.87 -15.49 8.31
CA GLU A 417 7.81 -14.57 8.95
C GLU A 417 9.27 -15.08 8.90
N ASN A 418 9.47 -16.40 9.00
CA ASN A 418 10.81 -16.99 8.89
C ASN A 418 11.42 -16.90 7.48
N GLY A 419 10.66 -16.41 6.48
CA GLY A 419 11.08 -16.29 5.07
C GLY A 419 11.39 -17.62 4.36
N LYS A 420 11.14 -18.77 5.02
CA LYS A 420 11.52 -20.09 4.53
C LYS A 420 10.32 -20.93 4.06
N GLU A 421 9.12 -20.55 4.46
CA GLU A 421 7.91 -21.26 4.12
C GLU A 421 7.04 -20.41 3.20
N LEU A 422 6.69 -20.99 2.06
CA LEU A 422 5.71 -20.46 1.11
C LEU A 422 4.45 -21.31 1.22
N LEU A 423 3.36 -20.69 1.60
CA LEU A 423 2.03 -21.29 1.62
C LEU A 423 1.30 -20.94 0.33
N ALA A 424 0.52 -21.86 -0.22
CA ALA A 424 -0.26 -21.66 -1.43
C ALA A 424 -1.65 -22.29 -1.29
N THR A 425 -2.68 -21.58 -1.78
CA THR A 425 -4.06 -22.09 -1.84
C THR A 425 -4.78 -21.51 -3.07
N GLY A 426 -5.88 -22.14 -3.48
CA GLY A 426 -6.71 -21.65 -4.56
C GLY A 426 -6.65 -22.50 -5.81
N LYS A 427 -6.90 -21.85 -6.97
CA LYS A 427 -6.98 -22.51 -8.26
C LYS A 427 -5.67 -23.20 -8.65
N ASN A 428 -5.76 -24.47 -9.11
CA ASN A 428 -4.59 -25.29 -9.42
C ASN A 428 -4.71 -26.08 -10.73
N ASP A 429 -5.62 -25.68 -11.64
CA ASP A 429 -5.94 -26.43 -12.87
C ASP A 429 -4.71 -26.72 -13.75
N TYR A 430 -3.66 -25.91 -13.65
CA TYR A 430 -2.43 -26.05 -14.42
C TYR A 430 -1.20 -26.29 -13.51
N GLY A 431 -1.40 -26.74 -12.26
CA GLY A 431 -0.30 -26.94 -11.30
C GLY A 431 0.31 -25.64 -10.77
N MET A 432 -0.44 -24.51 -10.83
CA MET A 432 0.08 -23.19 -10.50
C MET A 432 0.42 -23.01 -9.02
N LEU A 433 -0.02 -23.92 -8.14
CA LEU A 433 0.35 -23.91 -6.73
C LEU A 433 1.76 -24.50 -6.47
N GLY A 434 2.33 -25.22 -7.46
CA GLY A 434 3.67 -25.80 -7.32
C GLY A 434 3.75 -26.98 -6.35
N VAL A 435 2.63 -27.64 -6.02
CA VAL A 435 2.53 -28.72 -5.03
C VAL A 435 2.64 -30.13 -5.65
N GLY A 436 3.07 -30.24 -6.90
CA GLY A 436 3.26 -31.52 -7.59
C GLY A 436 1.97 -32.21 -8.06
N SER A 437 0.83 -31.54 -7.97
CA SER A 437 -0.48 -32.02 -8.47
C SER A 437 -1.24 -30.87 -9.13
N THR A 438 -2.33 -31.21 -9.83
CA THR A 438 -3.30 -30.24 -10.38
C THR A 438 -4.59 -30.18 -9.57
N ASN A 439 -4.67 -30.90 -8.45
CA ASN A 439 -5.82 -30.84 -7.57
C ASN A 439 -5.82 -29.50 -6.79
N LEU A 440 -7.02 -29.01 -6.46
CA LEU A 440 -7.15 -27.91 -5.50
C LEU A 440 -6.50 -28.34 -4.18
N SER A 441 -5.64 -27.51 -3.62
CA SER A 441 -5.18 -27.71 -2.25
C SER A 441 -6.17 -26.99 -1.32
N GLU A 442 -6.68 -27.70 -0.34
CA GLU A 442 -7.45 -27.15 0.77
C GLU A 442 -6.54 -26.50 1.82
#